data_f4eb3c23773ba09dc63fec8a52158836
#
_entry.id   f4eb3c23773ba09dc63fec8a52158836
#
_cell.length_a   1.000
_cell.length_b   1.000
_cell.length_c   1.000
_cell.angle_alpha   90.00
_cell.angle_beta   90.00
_cell.angle_gamma   90.00
#
_symmetry.space_group_name_H-M   'P 1'
#
loop_
_entity.id
_entity.type
_entity.pdbx_description
1 polymer ?
#
loop_
_entity_poly.entity_id
_entity_poly.type
_entity_poly.pdbx_seq_one_letter_code
_entity_poly.pdbx_strand_id
1 'polypeptide(L)'
;MAPKSGDFGYFGDYKMWRRNMNVDDDSYLKRLPPEYYRGQAYVHWSLTIQDRKQGWLKPVTLYRFRELLTHTMFRYGLCCPIFVLMPDHLHMMWLGILDGADQLPAMKHFRTRFNETLSVFNCELQEQGYENVLKEDQRIEEAFTEVCEYIARNPERAALVPPDGYVDYKCLGCIVPGYPELKPFAPDFWTRFWRAYSYLNKNGLIRLTLS
;
A
#
# COMPACT_ATOMS: atom_id res chain seq x y z
N MET A 1 9.01 -34.50 -2.18
CA MET A 1 7.95 -34.01 -1.29
C MET A 1 8.15 -32.51 -1.15
N ALA A 2 7.32 -31.71 -1.78
CA ALA A 2 7.38 -30.24 -1.63
C ALA A 2 6.81 -29.87 -0.24
N PRO A 3 7.41 -28.89 0.49
CA PRO A 3 6.87 -28.45 1.75
C PRO A 3 5.52 -27.77 1.54
N LYS A 4 4.55 -28.11 2.38
CA LYS A 4 3.23 -27.49 2.41
C LYS A 4 3.39 -25.99 2.71
N SER A 5 2.81 -25.15 1.87
CA SER A 5 2.67 -23.71 2.05
C SER A 5 1.76 -23.43 3.25
N GLY A 6 2.34 -23.19 4.37
CA GLY A 6 1.62 -22.79 5.59
C GLY A 6 2.65 -22.51 6.68
N ASP A 7 2.55 -21.36 7.28
CA ASP A 7 3.38 -20.88 8.40
C ASP A 7 4.73 -20.26 8.06
N PHE A 8 4.73 -19.18 7.31
CA PHE A 8 5.84 -18.24 7.34
C PHE A 8 5.48 -17.02 8.23
N GLY A 9 6.25 -16.86 9.29
CA GLY A 9 6.54 -15.76 10.22
C GLY A 9 5.59 -14.56 10.42
N TYR A 10 4.72 -14.28 9.46
CA TYR A 10 3.69 -13.25 9.55
C TYR A 10 2.69 -13.49 10.69
N PHE A 11 2.45 -14.75 11.05
CA PHE A 11 1.59 -15.14 12.17
C PHE A 11 2.25 -14.99 13.54
N GLY A 12 3.57 -15.03 13.64
CA GLY A 12 4.28 -14.85 14.92
C GLY A 12 4.20 -13.41 15.40
N ASP A 13 4.61 -12.46 14.56
CA ASP A 13 4.58 -11.02 14.87
C ASP A 13 3.15 -10.48 14.84
N TYR A 14 2.30 -11.02 13.96
CA TYR A 14 0.88 -10.74 13.93
C TYR A 14 0.14 -11.27 15.19
N LYS A 15 0.52 -12.42 15.75
CA LYS A 15 0.00 -12.92 17.03
C LYS A 15 0.47 -12.08 18.22
N MET A 16 1.69 -11.57 18.22
CA MET A 16 2.18 -10.64 19.24
C MET A 16 1.46 -9.30 19.12
N TRP A 17 1.19 -8.85 17.90
CA TRP A 17 0.42 -7.65 17.61
C TRP A 17 -1.08 -7.80 17.95
N ARG A 18 -1.70 -8.98 17.67
CA ARG A 18 -3.07 -9.34 18.10
C ARG A 18 -3.23 -9.44 19.62
N ARG A 19 -2.20 -9.85 20.36
CA ARG A 19 -2.27 -9.92 21.83
C ARG A 19 -2.48 -8.58 22.51
N ASN A 20 -2.16 -7.49 21.85
CA ASN A 20 -2.40 -6.13 22.35
C ASN A 20 -3.76 -5.56 21.91
N MET A 21 -4.52 -6.29 21.11
CA MET A 21 -5.92 -5.97 20.82
C MET A 21 -6.75 -7.16 21.31
N ASN A 22 -7.59 -6.93 22.33
CA ASN A 22 -8.64 -7.87 22.75
C ASN A 22 -9.60 -8.08 21.57
N VAL A 23 -9.34 -9.03 20.70
CA VAL A 23 -10.23 -9.44 19.62
C VAL A 23 -10.60 -10.88 19.86
N ASP A 24 -11.84 -11.09 20.27
CA ASP A 24 -12.48 -12.39 20.35
C ASP A 24 -12.46 -13.06 18.97
N ASP A 25 -12.11 -14.33 18.97
CA ASP A 25 -11.97 -15.22 17.82
C ASP A 25 -13.34 -15.41 17.16
N ASP A 26 -13.48 -15.10 15.89
CA ASP A 26 -14.62 -15.32 14.98
C ASP A 26 -15.31 -14.04 14.45
N SER A 27 -14.85 -12.85 14.72
CA SER A 27 -15.39 -11.67 14.06
C SER A 27 -14.54 -11.31 12.83
N TYR A 28 -15.15 -11.29 11.67
CA TYR A 28 -14.79 -10.46 10.52
C TYR A 28 -14.09 -9.21 11.04
N LEU A 29 -12.85 -8.94 10.62
CA LEU A 29 -12.11 -7.75 11.09
C LEU A 29 -12.97 -6.52 10.83
N LYS A 30 -13.61 -6.02 11.88
CA LYS A 30 -14.55 -4.91 11.78
C LYS A 30 -13.75 -3.68 11.39
N ARG A 31 -14.06 -3.11 10.22
CA ARG A 31 -13.44 -1.87 9.78
C ARG A 31 -13.62 -0.78 10.84
N LEU A 32 -12.57 0.03 11.05
CA LEU A 32 -12.67 1.21 11.91
C LEU A 32 -13.74 2.19 11.38
N PRO A 33 -14.30 3.05 12.23
CA PRO A 33 -15.18 4.13 11.80
C PRO A 33 -14.58 4.99 10.68
N PRO A 34 -15.40 5.51 9.72
CA PRO A 34 -14.91 6.20 8.53
C PRO A 34 -13.99 7.40 8.79
N GLU A 35 -14.13 8.06 9.93
CA GLU A 35 -13.30 9.19 10.34
C GLU A 35 -11.80 8.84 10.43
N TYR A 36 -11.45 7.59 10.74
CA TYR A 36 -10.06 7.14 10.82
C TYR A 36 -9.35 7.06 9.46
N TYR A 37 -10.09 7.16 8.36
CA TYR A 37 -9.57 7.10 6.99
C TYR A 37 -9.50 8.46 6.31
N ARG A 38 -9.82 9.55 7.05
CA ARG A 38 -9.92 10.91 6.51
C ARG A 38 -8.73 11.79 6.88
N GLY A 39 -8.61 12.90 6.14
CA GLY A 39 -7.53 13.87 6.34
C GLY A 39 -6.17 13.20 6.21
N GLN A 40 -5.27 13.50 7.12
CA GLN A 40 -3.91 12.97 7.17
C GLN A 40 -3.83 11.54 7.76
N ALA A 41 -4.79 10.69 7.43
CA ALA A 41 -4.76 9.29 7.85
C ALA A 41 -3.63 8.52 7.14
N TYR A 42 -2.95 7.62 7.87
CA TYR A 42 -1.92 6.71 7.37
C TYR A 42 -2.48 5.31 7.41
N VAL A 43 -2.65 4.69 6.24
CA VAL A 43 -3.31 3.38 6.15
C VAL A 43 -2.50 2.41 5.31
N HIS A 44 -2.16 1.29 5.92
CA HIS A 44 -1.59 0.14 5.22
C HIS A 44 -2.74 -0.71 4.64
N TRP A 45 -2.84 -0.74 3.33
CA TRP A 45 -3.77 -1.57 2.57
C TRP A 45 -3.11 -2.86 2.10
N SER A 46 -3.75 -3.99 2.36
CA SER A 46 -3.35 -5.30 1.82
C SER A 46 -4.54 -5.89 1.06
N LEU A 47 -4.37 -6.10 -0.25
CA LEU A 47 -5.42 -6.60 -1.13
C LEU A 47 -4.99 -7.96 -1.70
N THR A 48 -5.82 -8.97 -1.54
CA THR A 48 -5.54 -10.33 -2.00
C THR A 48 -6.31 -10.61 -3.28
N ILE A 49 -5.69 -11.32 -4.21
CA ILE A 49 -6.37 -11.86 -5.39
C ILE A 49 -7.28 -13.00 -4.95
N GLN A 50 -8.50 -13.05 -5.49
CA GLN A 50 -9.47 -14.09 -5.20
C GLN A 50 -8.84 -15.48 -5.45
N ASP A 51 -9.03 -16.39 -4.50
CA ASP A 51 -8.45 -17.74 -4.48
C ASP A 51 -6.93 -17.79 -4.59
N ARG A 52 -6.25 -16.69 -4.25
CA ARG A 52 -4.80 -16.55 -4.37
C ARG A 52 -4.26 -16.89 -5.78
N LYS A 53 -5.07 -16.63 -6.81
CA LYS A 53 -4.67 -16.82 -8.19
C LYS A 53 -3.42 -16.01 -8.53
N GLN A 54 -2.56 -16.59 -9.35
CA GLN A 54 -1.32 -15.99 -9.82
C GLN A 54 -1.35 -15.82 -11.35
N GLY A 55 -0.28 -15.25 -11.91
CA GLY A 55 -0.12 -15.10 -13.37
C GLY A 55 -0.60 -13.76 -13.92
N TRP A 56 -1.24 -12.93 -13.12
CA TRP A 56 -1.69 -11.59 -13.48
C TRP A 56 -0.55 -10.53 -13.47
N LEU A 57 0.51 -10.77 -12.67
CA LEU A 57 1.62 -9.83 -12.48
C LEU A 57 2.53 -9.84 -13.71
N LYS A 58 2.19 -9.03 -14.70
CA LYS A 58 2.90 -8.82 -15.96
C LYS A 58 3.33 -7.37 -16.09
N PRO A 59 4.31 -7.04 -16.97
CA PRO A 59 4.73 -5.65 -17.18
C PRO A 59 3.56 -4.70 -17.52
N VAL A 60 2.61 -5.14 -18.34
CA VAL A 60 1.43 -4.36 -18.68
C VAL A 60 0.54 -4.11 -17.46
N THR A 61 0.38 -5.09 -16.59
CA THR A 61 -0.41 -4.94 -15.35
C THR A 61 0.27 -3.96 -14.39
N LEU A 62 1.60 -4.05 -14.25
CA LEU A 62 2.36 -3.10 -13.43
C LEU A 62 2.22 -1.67 -13.97
N TYR A 63 2.29 -1.49 -15.29
CA TYR A 63 2.09 -0.19 -15.92
C TYR A 63 0.69 0.37 -15.60
N ARG A 64 -0.36 -0.43 -15.83
CA ARG A 64 -1.76 -0.04 -15.55
C ARG A 64 -2.01 0.21 -14.07
N PHE A 65 -1.42 -0.59 -13.19
CA PHE A 65 -1.46 -0.37 -11.75
C PHE A 65 -0.89 1.00 -11.38
N ARG A 66 0.31 1.34 -11.88
CA ARG A 66 0.96 2.62 -11.59
C ARG A 66 0.15 3.81 -12.12
N GLU A 67 -0.38 3.70 -13.34
CA GLU A 67 -1.26 4.69 -13.94
C GLU A 67 -2.49 4.93 -13.05
N LEU A 68 -3.20 3.87 -12.72
CA LEU A 68 -4.40 3.93 -11.89
C LEU A 68 -4.10 4.46 -10.48
N LEU A 69 -3.02 4.01 -9.87
CA LEU A 69 -2.61 4.49 -8.55
C LEU A 69 -2.28 5.99 -8.60
N THR A 70 -1.58 6.45 -9.64
CA THR A 70 -1.29 7.87 -9.86
C THR A 70 -2.59 8.69 -9.95
N HIS A 71 -3.55 8.27 -10.79
CA HIS A 71 -4.85 8.91 -10.90
C HIS A 71 -5.59 8.95 -9.55
N THR A 72 -5.56 7.85 -8.81
CA THR A 72 -6.20 7.75 -7.49
C THR A 72 -5.56 8.72 -6.50
N MET A 73 -4.22 8.78 -6.44
CA MET A 73 -3.50 9.69 -5.53
C MET A 73 -3.85 11.15 -5.81
N PHE A 74 -3.80 11.57 -7.09
CA PHE A 74 -4.17 12.95 -7.47
C PHE A 74 -5.64 13.26 -7.19
N ARG A 75 -6.55 12.36 -7.56
CA ARG A 75 -7.99 12.59 -7.43
C ARG A 75 -8.45 12.76 -5.99
N TYR A 76 -7.87 12.01 -5.07
CA TYR A 76 -8.33 11.94 -3.68
C TYR A 76 -7.40 12.63 -2.69
N GLY A 77 -6.39 13.36 -3.16
CA GLY A 77 -5.46 14.09 -2.30
C GLY A 77 -4.61 13.18 -1.42
N LEU A 78 -4.08 12.11 -2.01
CA LEU A 78 -3.31 11.07 -1.31
C LEU A 78 -1.89 10.97 -1.90
N CYS A 79 -1.00 10.28 -1.17
CA CYS A 79 0.24 9.74 -1.71
C CYS A 79 0.48 8.31 -1.22
N CYS A 80 1.34 7.60 -1.94
CA CYS A 80 1.74 6.23 -1.64
C CYS A 80 3.26 6.14 -1.59
N PRO A 81 3.90 6.27 -0.41
CA PRO A 81 5.37 6.20 -0.27
C PRO A 81 5.94 4.83 -0.59
N ILE A 82 5.15 3.78 -0.45
CA ILE A 82 5.56 2.42 -0.78
C ILE A 82 4.37 1.59 -1.25
N PHE A 83 4.56 0.86 -2.34
CA PHE A 83 3.72 -0.27 -2.73
C PHE A 83 4.59 -1.45 -3.14
N VAL A 84 4.07 -2.65 -2.98
CA VAL A 84 4.67 -3.88 -3.50
C VAL A 84 3.59 -4.81 -4.02
N LEU A 85 3.75 -5.29 -5.26
CA LEU A 85 2.88 -6.28 -5.87
C LEU A 85 3.52 -7.65 -5.74
N MET A 86 2.80 -8.57 -5.12
CA MET A 86 3.16 -9.97 -4.94
C MET A 86 2.39 -10.83 -5.94
N PRO A 87 2.80 -12.07 -6.22
CA PRO A 87 2.12 -12.91 -7.21
C PRO A 87 0.62 -13.11 -6.97
N ASP A 88 0.15 -13.07 -5.73
CA ASP A 88 -1.22 -13.37 -5.31
C ASP A 88 -1.89 -12.30 -4.43
N HIS A 89 -1.17 -11.20 -4.14
CA HIS A 89 -1.66 -10.08 -3.32
C HIS A 89 -0.82 -8.82 -3.55
N LEU A 90 -1.19 -7.73 -2.91
CA LEU A 90 -0.42 -6.48 -2.96
C LEU A 90 -0.54 -5.72 -1.64
N HIS A 91 0.48 -4.94 -1.33
CA HIS A 91 0.52 -4.03 -0.19
C HIS A 91 0.77 -2.60 -0.66
N MET A 92 0.12 -1.65 0.00
CA MET A 92 0.29 -0.22 -0.25
C MET A 92 0.19 0.54 1.07
N MET A 93 1.08 1.50 1.29
CA MET A 93 0.93 2.49 2.34
C MET A 93 0.35 3.76 1.71
N TRP A 94 -0.82 4.20 2.16
CA TRP A 94 -1.44 5.44 1.70
C TRP A 94 -1.45 6.49 2.80
N LEU A 95 -1.10 7.73 2.46
CA LEU A 95 -1.16 8.88 3.34
C LEU A 95 -2.07 9.94 2.72
N GLY A 96 -2.94 10.51 3.54
CA GLY A 96 -3.71 11.69 3.13
C GLY A 96 -2.84 12.94 3.13
N ILE A 97 -2.90 13.71 2.05
CA ILE A 97 -2.19 14.98 1.90
C ILE A 97 -3.13 16.15 2.24
N LEU A 98 -4.38 16.08 1.79
CA LEU A 98 -5.36 17.15 1.95
C LEU A 98 -6.29 16.86 3.14
N ASP A 99 -6.77 17.90 3.81
CA ASP A 99 -7.76 17.78 4.89
C ASP A 99 -9.05 17.08 4.44
N GLY A 100 -9.43 17.27 3.17
CA GLY A 100 -10.58 16.62 2.55
C GLY A 100 -10.30 15.22 1.98
N ALA A 101 -9.09 14.66 2.17
CA ALA A 101 -8.77 13.31 1.72
C ALA A 101 -9.67 12.28 2.42
N ASP A 102 -10.18 11.30 1.65
CA ASP A 102 -10.94 10.18 2.18
C ASP A 102 -10.52 8.89 1.48
N GLN A 103 -9.88 7.99 2.22
CA GLN A 103 -9.29 6.79 1.65
C GLN A 103 -10.32 5.70 1.33
N LEU A 104 -11.50 5.70 1.94
CA LEU A 104 -12.52 4.67 1.67
C LEU A 104 -13.09 4.79 0.24
N PRO A 105 -13.60 5.95 -0.22
CA PRO A 105 -14.02 6.11 -1.60
C PRO A 105 -12.86 5.99 -2.59
N ALA A 106 -11.65 6.43 -2.21
CA ALA A 106 -10.44 6.25 -3.03
C ALA A 106 -10.13 4.76 -3.25
N MET A 107 -10.17 3.95 -2.20
CA MET A 107 -9.93 2.51 -2.28
C MET A 107 -11.03 1.81 -3.08
N LYS A 108 -12.30 2.19 -2.90
CA LYS A 108 -13.40 1.66 -3.72
C LYS A 108 -13.18 1.95 -5.20
N HIS A 109 -12.81 3.19 -5.56
CA HIS A 109 -12.49 3.57 -6.92
C HIS A 109 -11.32 2.75 -7.48
N PHE A 110 -10.22 2.69 -6.73
CA PHE A 110 -9.04 1.94 -7.13
C PHE A 110 -9.36 0.45 -7.39
N ARG A 111 -10.05 -0.21 -6.47
CA ARG A 111 -10.41 -1.63 -6.58
C ARG A 111 -11.29 -1.91 -7.80
N THR A 112 -12.32 -1.09 -8.03
CA THR A 112 -13.20 -1.25 -9.18
C THR A 112 -12.41 -1.19 -10.48
N ARG A 113 -11.56 -0.17 -10.65
CA ARG A 113 -10.75 0.00 -11.87
C ARG A 113 -9.63 -1.03 -12.01
N PHE A 114 -9.05 -1.46 -10.89
CA PHE A 114 -8.01 -2.47 -10.96
C PHE A 114 -8.57 -3.85 -11.29
N ASN A 115 -9.78 -4.18 -10.83
CA ASN A 115 -10.48 -5.39 -11.24
C ASN A 115 -10.76 -5.43 -12.76
N GLU A 116 -11.04 -4.29 -13.40
CA GLU A 116 -11.13 -4.20 -14.86
C GLU A 116 -9.82 -4.64 -15.53
N THR A 117 -8.67 -4.26 -14.98
CA THR A 117 -7.36 -4.69 -15.46
C THR A 117 -7.10 -6.18 -15.19
N LEU A 118 -7.46 -6.67 -14.01
CA LEU A 118 -7.25 -8.05 -13.59
C LEU A 118 -8.15 -9.04 -14.36
N SER A 119 -9.33 -8.62 -14.80
CA SER A 119 -10.30 -9.47 -15.51
C SER A 119 -9.73 -10.07 -16.80
N VAL A 120 -8.79 -9.36 -17.45
CA VAL A 120 -8.06 -9.87 -18.64
C VAL A 120 -7.29 -11.17 -18.33
N PHE A 121 -6.95 -11.38 -17.07
CA PHE A 121 -6.23 -12.57 -16.58
C PHE A 121 -7.15 -13.54 -15.82
N ASN A 122 -8.48 -13.36 -15.91
CA ASN A 122 -9.47 -14.09 -15.11
C ASN A 122 -9.17 -14.01 -13.59
N CYS A 123 -8.68 -12.85 -13.14
CA CYS A 123 -8.39 -12.53 -11.76
C CYS A 123 -9.24 -11.36 -11.30
N GLU A 124 -9.47 -11.30 -10.00
CA GLU A 124 -10.10 -10.16 -9.31
C GLU A 124 -9.60 -10.09 -7.87
N LEU A 125 -9.75 -8.94 -7.25
CA LEU A 125 -9.46 -8.76 -5.83
C LEU A 125 -10.59 -9.37 -4.98
N GLN A 126 -10.24 -9.99 -3.86
CA GLN A 126 -11.22 -10.42 -2.86
C GLN A 126 -12.12 -9.25 -2.46
N GLU A 127 -13.38 -9.52 -2.14
CA GLU A 127 -14.36 -8.48 -1.80
C GLU A 127 -13.89 -7.60 -0.63
N GLN A 128 -13.26 -8.19 0.37
CA GLN A 128 -12.63 -7.44 1.45
C GLN A 128 -11.11 -7.50 1.35
N GLY A 129 -10.48 -6.31 1.45
CA GLY A 129 -9.06 -6.18 1.73
C GLY A 129 -8.83 -6.05 3.22
N TYR A 130 -7.64 -6.39 3.67
CA TYR A 130 -7.18 -6.06 5.02
C TYR A 130 -6.62 -4.64 5.01
N GLU A 131 -6.97 -3.87 6.03
CA GLU A 131 -6.40 -2.55 6.26
C GLU A 131 -5.97 -2.38 7.71
N ASN A 132 -4.90 -1.62 7.90
CA ASN A 132 -4.42 -1.17 9.20
C ASN A 132 -4.18 0.34 9.19
N VAL A 133 -4.97 1.06 9.98
CA VAL A 133 -4.75 2.48 10.21
C VAL A 133 -3.66 2.63 11.27
N LEU A 134 -2.56 3.31 10.92
CA LEU A 134 -1.45 3.51 11.84
C LEU A 134 -1.86 4.41 13.00
N LYS A 135 -1.48 4.00 14.21
CA LYS A 135 -1.63 4.80 15.44
C LYS A 135 -0.62 5.95 15.44
N GLU A 136 -0.79 6.91 16.35
CA GLU A 136 0.07 8.09 16.45
C GLU A 136 1.55 7.75 16.65
N ASP A 137 1.85 6.77 17.51
CA ASP A 137 3.22 6.28 17.75
C ASP A 137 3.86 5.66 16.50
N GLN A 138 3.06 5.07 15.61
CA GLN A 138 3.53 4.49 14.34
C GLN A 138 3.67 5.53 13.21
N ARG A 139 3.23 6.78 13.44
CA ARG A 139 3.35 7.88 12.47
C ARG A 139 4.62 8.72 12.67
N ILE A 140 5.36 8.48 13.74
CA ILE A 140 6.68 9.06 13.96
C ILE A 140 7.61 8.56 12.84
N GLU A 141 8.48 9.43 12.34
CA GLU A 141 9.26 9.19 11.12
C GLU A 141 10.03 7.87 11.14
N GLU A 142 10.69 7.53 12.22
CA GLU A 142 11.45 6.29 12.39
C GLU A 142 10.53 5.06 12.34
N ALA A 143 9.48 5.05 13.17
CA ALA A 143 8.52 3.94 13.22
C ALA A 143 7.76 3.76 11.90
N PHE A 144 7.42 4.88 11.24
CA PHE A 144 6.80 4.86 9.93
C PHE A 144 7.71 4.26 8.86
N THR A 145 9.00 4.62 8.89
CA THR A 145 10.02 4.08 7.98
C THR A 145 10.15 2.56 8.15
N GLU A 146 10.18 2.07 9.40
CA GLU A 146 10.19 0.63 9.69
C GLU A 146 8.96 -0.10 9.14
N VAL A 147 7.77 0.48 9.28
CA VAL A 147 6.53 -0.09 8.69
C VAL A 147 6.63 -0.15 7.16
N CYS A 148 7.14 0.89 6.52
CA CYS A 148 7.31 0.91 5.07
C CYS A 148 8.37 -0.10 4.60
N GLU A 149 9.48 -0.23 5.31
CA GLU A 149 10.50 -1.24 5.03
C GLU A 149 9.96 -2.65 5.22
N TYR A 150 9.19 -2.88 6.29
CA TYR A 150 8.49 -4.15 6.49
C TYR A 150 7.59 -4.50 5.31
N ILE A 151 6.84 -3.56 4.75
CA ILE A 151 6.02 -3.75 3.54
C ILE A 151 6.93 -4.09 2.35
N ALA A 152 8.00 -3.37 2.16
CA ALA A 152 8.92 -3.54 1.04
C ALA A 152 9.62 -4.91 1.03
N ARG A 153 9.93 -5.48 2.20
CA ARG A 153 10.60 -6.79 2.34
C ARG A 153 9.69 -7.99 2.07
N ASN A 154 8.42 -7.80 1.68
CA ASN A 154 7.53 -8.92 1.37
C ASN A 154 8.08 -9.88 0.30
N PRO A 155 8.70 -9.42 -0.82
CA PRO A 155 9.31 -10.33 -1.81
C PRO A 155 10.44 -11.19 -1.24
N GLU A 156 11.26 -10.63 -0.35
CA GLU A 156 12.33 -11.35 0.34
C GLU A 156 11.75 -12.41 1.27
N ARG A 157 10.78 -12.05 2.12
CA ARG A 157 10.10 -12.99 3.02
C ARG A 157 9.38 -14.11 2.28
N ALA A 158 8.89 -13.84 1.07
CA ALA A 158 8.30 -14.86 0.20
C ALA A 158 9.32 -15.63 -0.65
N ALA A 159 10.62 -15.42 -0.42
CA ALA A 159 11.72 -16.03 -1.19
C ALA A 159 11.62 -15.79 -2.72
N LEU A 160 11.00 -14.69 -3.14
CA LEU A 160 10.94 -14.28 -4.56
C LEU A 160 12.24 -13.58 -4.99
N VAL A 161 12.99 -13.06 -4.04
CA VAL A 161 14.30 -12.44 -4.21
C VAL A 161 15.23 -12.89 -3.09
N PRO A 162 16.56 -12.85 -3.29
CA PRO A 162 17.52 -13.17 -2.22
C PRO A 162 17.45 -12.13 -1.08
N PRO A 163 18.12 -12.39 0.05
CA PRO A 163 18.27 -11.41 1.13
C PRO A 163 18.74 -10.06 0.59
N ASP A 164 18.09 -8.99 1.08
CA ASP A 164 18.26 -7.58 0.63
C ASP A 164 17.96 -7.30 -0.85
N GLY A 165 17.56 -8.31 -1.63
CA GLY A 165 17.19 -8.15 -3.04
C GLY A 165 15.86 -7.44 -3.29
N TYR A 166 15.09 -7.14 -2.24
CA TYR A 166 13.81 -6.44 -2.35
C TYR A 166 13.97 -5.01 -2.89
N VAL A 167 15.11 -4.37 -2.68
CA VAL A 167 15.41 -3.00 -3.19
C VAL A 167 15.37 -2.91 -4.71
N ASP A 168 15.68 -4.01 -5.40
CA ASP A 168 15.66 -4.13 -6.87
C ASP A 168 14.41 -4.84 -7.40
N TYR A 169 13.43 -5.11 -6.53
CA TYR A 169 12.21 -5.81 -6.94
C TYR A 169 11.36 -4.93 -7.86
N LYS A 170 11.22 -5.35 -9.12
CA LYS A 170 10.60 -4.54 -10.19
C LYS A 170 9.16 -4.13 -9.93
N CYS A 171 8.44 -4.89 -9.11
CA CYS A 171 7.03 -4.64 -8.78
C CYS A 171 6.86 -3.87 -7.46
N LEU A 172 7.87 -3.12 -7.07
CA LEU A 172 7.90 -2.22 -5.94
C LEU A 172 8.08 -0.77 -6.41
N GLY A 173 7.56 0.20 -5.65
CA GLY A 173 7.72 1.61 -5.96
C GLY A 173 6.95 2.53 -5.03
N CYS A 174 6.89 3.79 -5.41
CA CYS A 174 6.08 4.81 -4.75
C CYS A 174 5.32 5.66 -5.78
N ILE A 175 4.29 6.37 -5.32
CA ILE A 175 3.57 7.40 -6.10
C ILE A 175 3.36 8.61 -5.18
N VAL A 176 4.05 9.69 -5.49
CA VAL A 176 3.89 10.98 -4.80
C VAL A 176 3.51 12.02 -5.85
N PRO A 177 2.32 12.62 -5.76
CA PRO A 177 1.86 13.61 -6.73
C PRO A 177 2.86 14.74 -6.95
N GLY A 178 3.24 15.00 -8.22
CA GLY A 178 4.21 16.04 -8.58
C GLY A 178 5.69 15.66 -8.44
N TYR A 179 6.00 14.46 -7.92
CA TYR A 179 7.38 14.01 -7.65
C TYR A 179 7.66 12.62 -8.27
N PRO A 180 7.58 12.46 -9.60
CA PRO A 180 7.74 11.17 -10.26
C PRO A 180 9.18 10.61 -10.18
N GLU A 181 10.16 11.46 -9.84
CA GLU A 181 11.56 11.10 -9.71
C GLU A 181 11.89 10.42 -8.37
N LEU A 182 10.99 10.43 -7.39
CA LEU A 182 11.22 9.74 -6.13
C LEU A 182 11.31 8.24 -6.34
N LYS A 183 12.35 7.65 -5.76
CA LYS A 183 12.59 6.20 -5.82
C LYS A 183 12.78 5.68 -4.39
N PRO A 184 11.97 4.71 -3.95
CA PRO A 184 12.21 4.04 -2.67
C PRO A 184 13.65 3.52 -2.61
N PHE A 185 14.25 3.55 -1.43
CA PHE A 185 15.63 3.10 -1.13
C PHE A 185 16.76 3.93 -1.76
N ALA A 186 16.48 5.04 -2.47
CA ALA A 186 17.52 6.03 -2.69
C ALA A 186 17.99 6.58 -1.33
N PRO A 187 19.31 6.85 -1.14
CA PRO A 187 19.84 7.26 0.17
C PRO A 187 19.16 8.48 0.78
N ASP A 188 18.61 9.34 -0.05
CA ASP A 188 17.91 10.57 0.33
C ASP A 188 16.38 10.48 0.24
N PHE A 189 15.84 9.27 -0.01
CA PHE A 189 14.41 9.08 -0.30
C PHE A 189 13.52 9.66 0.80
N TRP A 190 13.72 9.30 2.06
CA TRP A 190 12.85 9.75 3.14
C TRP A 190 12.96 11.25 3.39
N THR A 191 14.16 11.83 3.33
CA THR A 191 14.37 13.29 3.44
C THR A 191 13.60 14.04 2.35
N ARG A 192 13.67 13.54 1.10
CA ARG A 192 12.93 14.14 -0.03
C ARG A 192 11.44 13.89 0.06
N PHE A 193 11.04 12.68 0.47
CA PHE A 193 9.63 12.34 0.66
C PHE A 193 8.95 13.25 1.68
N TRP A 194 9.52 13.40 2.88
CA TRP A 194 8.92 14.24 3.91
C TRP A 194 8.91 15.73 3.54
N ARG A 195 9.92 16.20 2.81
CA ARG A 195 9.90 17.55 2.24
C ARG A 195 8.76 17.73 1.22
N ALA A 196 8.60 16.78 0.31
CA ALA A 196 7.51 16.80 -0.68
C ALA A 196 6.14 16.69 -0.01
N TYR A 197 5.96 15.79 0.94
CA TYR A 197 4.73 15.61 1.70
C TYR A 197 4.33 16.88 2.45
N SER A 198 5.28 17.49 3.19
CA SER A 198 5.04 18.74 3.92
C SER A 198 4.69 19.89 2.98
N TYR A 199 5.35 19.97 1.82
CA TYR A 199 5.04 20.98 0.81
C TYR A 199 3.62 20.79 0.26
N LEU A 200 3.25 19.57 -0.13
CA LEU A 200 1.93 19.25 -0.67
C LEU A 200 0.82 19.45 0.37
N ASN A 201 1.07 19.07 1.61
CA ASN A 201 0.14 19.26 2.72
C ASN A 201 -0.16 20.75 2.96
N LYS A 202 0.89 21.61 2.91
CA LYS A 202 0.76 23.06 3.12
C LYS A 202 0.13 23.78 1.93
N ASN A 203 0.48 23.39 0.69
CA ASN A 203 0.15 24.15 -0.52
C ASN A 203 -0.94 23.50 -1.38
N GLY A 204 -1.36 22.29 -1.01
CA GLY A 204 -2.28 21.48 -1.83
C GLY A 204 -1.59 20.84 -3.04
N LEU A 205 -2.31 19.99 -3.72
CA LEU A 205 -1.91 19.47 -5.03
C LEU A 205 -1.88 20.65 -6.00
N ILE A 206 -0.82 20.76 -6.79
CA ILE A 206 -0.72 21.80 -7.82
C ILE A 206 -1.94 21.67 -8.73
N ARG A 207 -2.90 22.58 -8.59
CA ARG A 207 -3.93 22.76 -9.62
C ARG A 207 -3.21 23.37 -10.81
N LEU A 208 -2.99 22.59 -11.85
CA LEU A 208 -2.72 23.15 -13.17
C LEU A 208 -3.99 23.90 -13.54
N THR A 209 -4.05 25.19 -13.23
CA THR A 209 -4.99 26.08 -13.86
C THR A 209 -4.54 26.18 -15.31
N LEU A 210 -5.19 25.42 -16.17
CA LEU A 210 -5.14 25.67 -17.60
C LEU A 210 -5.77 27.06 -17.77
N SER A 211 -4.91 28.08 -17.91
CA SER A 211 -5.29 29.42 -18.34
C SER A 211 -5.61 29.40 -19.83
#